data_6f27fbad70633aa39643e5cc1c5bdf5a
#
_entry.id   6f27fbad70633aa39643e5cc1c5bdf5a
#
_cell.length_a   1.000
_cell.length_b   1.000
_cell.length_c   1.000
_cell.angle_alpha   90.00
_cell.angle_beta   90.00
_cell.angle_gamma   90.00
#
_symmetry.space_group_name_H-M   'P 1'
#
loop_
_entity.id
_entity.type
_entity.pdbx_description
1 polymer ?
#
loop_
_entity_poly.entity_id
_entity_poly.type
_entity_poly.pdbx_seq_one_letter_code
_entity_poly.pdbx_strand_id
1 'polypeptide(L)'
;MGCESQKNFLVKPEYCSCFVLFHCYLGFMSHASHALKHPPVPSPSEPAGAPSPFPEIEVAIDRQRRRGRGAQSNASGRFEAEARVTFDDGWQSLEELPPFKTTVAVDTARKVITRNDSPDIGFDRSINPYRGCEHGCVYCFARPTHAYLGLSPGLDFESKLFAKPDAPELLEKELAAPGYDPRMIAIGTNTDPYQPIERERKIMRGILEVLERTGHPVGIVTKSALVTRDIDILARMAKRNLAKVAISVTTLDPKLARTMEPRASTPPKRLEALRMLAEAGIPTTVMVAPVIPALNDSEIERILDAAAHAGVKEASYVLLRLPLEVRDLFREWLMANYPDRYRHVFTLIRDMRDGRDYDSQWGTRMKGTGPMAWMIGRRFEIACEKLGLNKRRSRLTTAHFARPKRANEQLDLF
;
A
#
# COMPACT_ATOMS: atom_id res chain seq x y z
N MET A 1 7.22 -30.23 49.38
CA MET A 1 8.30 -30.34 48.38
C MET A 1 7.66 -30.05 47.05
N GLY A 2 7.69 -29.00 46.60
CA GLY A 2 7.93 -27.87 45.81
C GLY A 2 7.84 -28.25 44.34
N CYS A 3 6.79 -27.83 43.69
CA CYS A 3 6.68 -27.81 42.20
C CYS A 3 6.52 -26.34 41.80
N GLU A 4 7.61 -25.75 41.33
CA GLU A 4 7.64 -24.38 40.79
C GLU A 4 6.98 -24.33 39.42
N SER A 5 6.00 -23.49 39.31
CA SER A 5 5.28 -23.17 38.09
C SER A 5 6.15 -22.29 37.18
N GLN A 6 6.51 -22.79 36.03
CA GLN A 6 7.03 -21.97 34.93
C GLN A 6 5.92 -21.07 34.40
N LYS A 7 6.07 -19.77 34.62
CA LYS A 7 5.25 -18.71 34.01
C LYS A 7 5.62 -18.58 32.54
N ASN A 8 4.72 -19.03 31.67
CA ASN A 8 4.74 -18.71 30.25
C ASN A 8 4.61 -17.18 30.08
N PHE A 9 5.68 -16.55 29.64
CA PHE A 9 5.66 -15.20 29.10
C PHE A 9 4.97 -15.25 27.73
N LEU A 10 3.68 -14.98 27.71
CA LEU A 10 2.96 -14.59 26.51
C LEU A 10 3.45 -13.19 26.11
N VAL A 11 4.39 -13.15 25.18
CA VAL A 11 4.74 -11.93 24.45
C VAL A 11 3.53 -11.59 23.59
N LYS A 12 2.78 -10.54 23.99
CA LYS A 12 1.74 -9.96 23.15
C LYS A 12 2.38 -9.53 21.83
N PRO A 13 1.83 -9.89 20.68
CA PRO A 13 2.30 -9.39 19.40
C PRO A 13 1.76 -7.97 19.16
N GLU A 14 2.47 -6.97 19.64
CA GLU A 14 2.11 -5.54 19.46
C GLU A 14 2.48 -4.95 18.09
N TYR A 15 2.73 -5.72 17.06
CA TYR A 15 3.08 -5.19 15.74
C TYR A 15 2.40 -5.94 14.59
N CYS A 16 1.09 -5.90 14.52
CA CYS A 16 0.38 -6.20 13.29
C CYS A 16 -0.47 -5.00 12.88
N SER A 17 0.19 -3.91 12.47
CA SER A 17 -0.45 -2.67 12.04
C SER A 17 0.07 -2.24 10.68
N CYS A 18 -0.16 -3.06 9.65
CA CYS A 18 0.09 -2.73 8.25
C CYS A 18 -1.23 -2.55 7.52
N PHE A 19 -1.98 -1.48 7.83
CA PHE A 19 -3.18 -1.16 7.04
C PHE A 19 -3.34 0.33 6.85
N VAL A 20 -3.14 0.72 5.61
CA VAL A 20 -3.30 2.07 5.13
C VAL A 20 -4.30 2.08 4.01
N LEU A 21 -5.14 3.06 4.05
CA LEU A 21 -6.01 3.60 3.00
C LEU A 21 -7.48 3.42 3.29
N PHE A 22 -8.03 4.43 3.77
CA PHE A 22 -9.40 4.94 3.69
C PHE A 22 -9.87 5.58 4.99
N HIS A 23 -9.42 6.78 5.30
CA HIS A 23 -10.29 7.74 5.98
C HIS A 23 -9.77 9.16 5.81
N CYS A 24 -10.50 9.92 5.08
CA CYS A 24 -10.59 11.34 5.29
C CYS A 24 -12.07 11.71 5.49
N TYR A 25 -12.33 12.32 6.61
CA TYR A 25 -13.45 13.17 6.98
C TYR A 25 -14.75 12.58 7.53
N LEU A 26 -14.91 12.82 8.82
CA LEU A 26 -16.14 13.46 9.33
C LEU A 26 -15.71 14.70 10.13
N GLY A 27 -16.30 15.84 9.76
CA GLY A 27 -15.91 17.13 10.23
C GLY A 27 -16.38 17.47 11.63
N PHE A 28 -15.74 18.47 12.19
CA PHE A 28 -16.45 19.55 12.89
C PHE A 28 -15.57 20.80 12.82
N MET A 29 -16.11 21.87 12.23
CA MET A 29 -15.55 23.21 12.37
C MET A 29 -15.98 23.79 13.72
N SER A 30 -15.03 24.26 14.51
CA SER A 30 -15.27 25.38 15.39
C SER A 30 -14.07 26.32 15.33
N HIS A 31 -14.35 27.59 15.07
CA HIS A 31 -13.41 28.69 14.99
C HIS A 31 -12.78 28.95 16.37
N ALA A 32 -11.45 29.04 16.40
CA ALA A 32 -10.77 29.89 17.37
C ALA A 32 -9.43 30.34 16.79
N SER A 33 -9.38 31.58 16.36
CA SER A 33 -8.18 32.31 15.98
C SER A 33 -7.39 32.67 17.22
N HIS A 34 -6.17 32.10 17.38
CA HIS A 34 -5.14 32.65 18.26
C HIS A 34 -3.83 32.77 17.51
N ALA A 35 -3.46 34.01 17.22
CA ALA A 35 -2.16 34.36 16.64
C ALA A 35 -1.06 34.12 17.71
N LEU A 36 -0.22 33.14 17.51
CA LEU A 36 1.02 32.94 18.24
C LEU A 36 2.18 33.54 17.44
N LYS A 37 2.80 34.58 18.00
CA LYS A 37 4.06 35.18 17.51
C LYS A 37 5.19 34.17 17.78
N HIS A 38 5.83 33.68 16.75
CA HIS A 38 7.05 32.89 16.85
C HIS A 38 8.29 33.81 16.79
N PRO A 39 9.31 33.56 17.66
CA PRO A 39 10.61 34.22 17.52
C PRO A 39 11.39 33.66 16.34
N PRO A 40 12.32 34.44 15.75
CA PRO A 40 13.12 33.98 14.61
C PRO A 40 14.06 32.86 15.01
N VAL A 41 14.04 31.75 14.25
CA VAL A 41 14.96 30.62 14.41
C VAL A 41 16.30 30.99 13.78
N PRO A 42 17.44 30.92 14.50
CA PRO A 42 18.75 31.11 13.91
C PRO A 42 19.12 29.96 12.99
N SER A 43 19.65 30.28 11.82
CA SER A 43 20.20 29.29 10.87
C SER A 43 21.39 28.57 11.49
N PRO A 44 21.42 27.21 11.51
CA PRO A 44 22.62 26.50 11.96
C PRO A 44 23.71 26.60 10.88
N SER A 45 24.84 27.18 11.21
CA SER A 45 26.08 27.01 10.45
C SER A 45 26.61 25.60 10.71
N GLU A 46 26.58 24.72 9.70
CA GLU A 46 27.20 23.40 9.79
C GLU A 46 28.72 23.54 9.95
N PRO A 47 29.36 22.84 10.90
CA PRO A 47 30.79 22.76 10.97
C PRO A 47 31.30 21.92 9.77
N ALA A 48 32.24 22.48 9.00
CA ALA A 48 32.93 21.78 7.95
C ALA A 48 33.64 20.54 8.54
N GLY A 49 33.25 19.33 8.15
CA GLY A 49 33.90 18.09 8.54
C GLY A 49 33.09 17.11 9.40
N ALA A 50 31.79 17.34 9.65
CA ALA A 50 30.97 16.33 10.28
C ALA A 50 30.78 15.12 9.35
N PRO A 51 30.96 13.85 9.83
CA PRO A 51 30.69 12.67 8.99
C PRO A 51 29.25 12.71 8.51
N SER A 52 29.03 12.37 7.24
CA SER A 52 27.68 12.32 6.67
C SER A 52 26.76 11.48 7.57
N PRO A 53 25.59 12.00 8.00
CA PRO A 53 24.66 11.22 8.80
C PRO A 53 24.04 10.04 8.01
N PHE A 54 24.51 9.81 6.80
CA PHE A 54 24.03 8.79 5.91
C PHE A 54 25.12 7.75 5.68
N PRO A 55 24.88 6.48 6.05
CA PRO A 55 25.83 5.42 5.78
C PRO A 55 26.03 5.26 4.28
N GLU A 56 27.25 4.97 3.86
CA GLU A 56 27.55 4.60 2.48
C GLU A 56 26.81 3.29 2.14
N ILE A 57 26.29 3.20 0.93
CA ILE A 57 25.60 1.98 0.44
C ILE A 57 26.68 1.01 -0.01
N GLU A 58 26.90 -0.01 0.80
CA GLU A 58 27.99 -0.94 0.56
C GLU A 58 27.81 -1.85 -0.66
N VAL A 59 26.60 -2.27 -1.04
CA VAL A 59 26.45 -3.18 -2.19
C VAL A 59 25.05 -3.14 -2.84
N ALA A 60 24.95 -2.55 -4.02
CA ALA A 60 23.80 -2.76 -4.88
C ALA A 60 24.00 -4.00 -5.76
N ILE A 61 22.97 -4.86 -5.86
CA ILE A 61 22.99 -6.00 -6.77
C ILE A 61 23.04 -5.52 -8.22
N ASP A 62 23.79 -6.23 -9.08
CA ASP A 62 23.95 -5.89 -10.48
C ASP A 62 22.61 -5.61 -11.20
N ARG A 63 22.62 -4.62 -12.08
CA ARG A 63 21.42 -4.11 -12.74
C ARG A 63 20.78 -5.14 -13.67
N GLN A 64 21.55 -6.00 -14.31
CA GLN A 64 21.00 -7.03 -15.22
C GLN A 64 20.30 -8.11 -14.41
N ARG A 65 20.89 -8.49 -13.28
CA ARG A 65 20.34 -9.49 -12.37
C ARG A 65 18.99 -9.08 -11.76
N ARG A 66 18.82 -7.79 -11.42
CA ARG A 66 17.58 -7.22 -10.86
C ARG A 66 16.70 -6.55 -11.90
N ARG A 67 16.87 -6.83 -13.18
CA ARG A 67 16.08 -6.22 -14.26
C ARG A 67 14.57 -6.35 -14.00
N GLY A 68 13.86 -5.22 -14.04
CA GLY A 68 12.43 -5.16 -13.78
C GLY A 68 12.05 -5.29 -12.30
N ARG A 69 13.01 -5.06 -11.38
CA ARG A 69 12.77 -5.01 -9.92
C ARG A 69 13.01 -3.60 -9.40
N GLY A 70 12.30 -3.23 -8.32
CA GLY A 70 12.39 -1.90 -7.70
C GLY A 70 13.50 -1.81 -6.66
N ALA A 71 13.66 -2.83 -5.81
CA ALA A 71 14.72 -2.88 -4.81
C ALA A 71 16.10 -2.98 -5.45
N GLN A 72 17.09 -2.29 -4.87
CA GLN A 72 18.48 -2.31 -5.31
C GLN A 72 19.25 -3.44 -4.65
N SER A 73 18.80 -3.90 -3.49
CA SER A 73 19.46 -4.92 -2.66
C SER A 73 18.49 -6.03 -2.23
N ASN A 74 19.06 -7.10 -1.68
CA ASN A 74 18.33 -8.19 -1.05
C ASN A 74 18.87 -8.42 0.36
N ALA A 75 19.08 -7.34 1.10
CA ALA A 75 19.58 -7.37 2.47
C ALA A 75 18.69 -8.24 3.36
N SER A 76 19.31 -8.92 4.34
CA SER A 76 18.61 -9.79 5.27
C SER A 76 17.53 -9.04 6.03
N GLY A 77 16.37 -9.69 6.20
CA GLY A 77 15.31 -9.20 7.05
C GLY A 77 15.64 -9.43 8.54
N ARG A 78 14.93 -8.72 9.42
CA ARG A 78 15.15 -8.71 10.88
C ARG A 78 15.08 -10.10 11.55
N PHE A 79 14.42 -11.06 10.94
CA PHE A 79 14.19 -12.40 11.50
C PHE A 79 14.90 -13.52 10.72
N GLU A 80 15.79 -13.16 9.79
CA GLU A 80 16.66 -14.15 9.16
C GLU A 80 17.77 -14.54 10.14
N ALA A 81 18.04 -15.84 10.26
CA ALA A 81 19.08 -16.37 11.17
C ALA A 81 20.49 -15.98 10.70
N GLU A 82 20.69 -15.77 9.42
CA GLU A 82 21.97 -15.46 8.79
C GLU A 82 21.91 -14.13 8.05
N ALA A 83 22.97 -13.33 8.18
CA ALA A 83 23.11 -12.11 7.41
C ALA A 83 23.63 -12.44 6.00
N ARG A 84 22.96 -11.91 4.98
CA ARG A 84 23.44 -11.97 3.59
C ARG A 84 24.42 -10.84 3.37
N VAL A 85 25.69 -11.18 3.31
CA VAL A 85 26.75 -10.24 2.94
C VAL A 85 27.18 -10.57 1.52
N THR A 86 27.13 -9.57 0.64
CA THR A 86 27.68 -9.70 -0.70
C THR A 86 29.18 -9.54 -0.57
N PHE A 87 29.92 -10.58 -0.84
CA PHE A 87 31.37 -10.59 -0.81
C PHE A 87 31.88 -10.82 -2.25
N ASP A 88 32.70 -9.90 -2.75
CA ASP A 88 33.42 -10.09 -3.99
C ASP A 88 34.77 -10.71 -3.65
N ASP A 89 34.96 -11.96 -4.05
CA ASP A 89 36.18 -12.70 -3.87
C ASP A 89 37.22 -12.42 -4.98
N GLY A 90 36.91 -11.52 -5.89
CA GLY A 90 37.78 -11.14 -7.02
C GLY A 90 37.69 -12.08 -8.23
N TRP A 91 36.86 -13.15 -8.16
CA TRP A 91 36.68 -14.09 -9.26
C TRP A 91 35.52 -13.71 -10.18
N GLN A 92 34.85 -12.55 -9.96
CA GLN A 92 33.68 -12.09 -10.70
C GLN A 92 32.48 -13.06 -10.66
N SER A 93 32.47 -13.99 -9.72
CA SER A 93 31.42 -15.02 -9.56
C SER A 93 30.01 -14.41 -9.30
N LEU A 94 29.94 -13.15 -8.85
CA LEU A 94 28.68 -12.44 -8.66
C LEU A 94 27.97 -12.10 -9.98
N GLU A 95 28.69 -11.98 -11.07
CA GLU A 95 28.14 -11.67 -12.40
C GLU A 95 27.46 -12.91 -13.03
N GLU A 96 27.86 -14.10 -12.65
CA GLU A 96 27.32 -15.37 -13.16
C GLU A 96 25.97 -15.76 -12.55
N LEU A 97 25.54 -15.11 -11.49
CA LEU A 97 24.31 -15.46 -10.82
C LEU A 97 23.07 -15.12 -11.70
N PRO A 98 22.08 -16.04 -11.77
CA PRO A 98 20.93 -15.84 -12.64
C PRO A 98 20.04 -14.65 -12.21
N PRO A 99 19.26 -14.08 -13.15
CA PRO A 99 18.28 -13.04 -12.82
C PRO A 99 17.26 -13.53 -11.79
N PHE A 100 16.77 -12.60 -10.95
CA PHE A 100 15.69 -12.89 -10.00
C PHE A 100 14.39 -13.24 -10.71
N LYS A 101 14.06 -14.52 -10.76
CA LYS A 101 12.78 -15.02 -11.27
C LYS A 101 11.72 -15.02 -10.17
N THR A 102 10.46 -14.76 -10.55
CA THR A 102 9.34 -14.89 -9.62
C THR A 102 9.03 -16.35 -9.37
N THR A 103 8.93 -16.72 -8.10
CA THR A 103 8.41 -18.01 -7.64
C THR A 103 7.14 -17.78 -6.83
N VAL A 104 6.17 -18.68 -6.93
CA VAL A 104 4.89 -18.57 -6.24
C VAL A 104 4.61 -19.85 -5.47
N ALA A 105 4.64 -19.77 -4.16
CA ALA A 105 4.26 -20.86 -3.26
C ALA A 105 2.79 -20.73 -2.83
N VAL A 106 2.20 -21.81 -2.37
CA VAL A 106 0.85 -21.80 -1.78
C VAL A 106 0.94 -21.33 -0.32
N ASP A 107 0.11 -20.36 0.05
CA ASP A 107 -0.10 -19.93 1.44
C ASP A 107 -1.32 -20.68 2.00
N THR A 108 -1.09 -21.66 2.87
CA THR A 108 -2.13 -22.45 3.52
C THR A 108 -2.77 -21.68 4.68
N ALA A 109 -3.54 -20.64 4.37
CA ALA A 109 -4.24 -19.85 5.35
C ALA A 109 -5.47 -20.59 5.90
N ARG A 110 -5.78 -20.42 7.20
CA ARG A 110 -7.02 -20.92 7.81
C ARG A 110 -8.16 -19.90 7.74
N LYS A 111 -7.83 -18.63 7.57
CA LYS A 111 -8.74 -17.49 7.46
C LYS A 111 -8.20 -16.53 6.42
N VAL A 112 -9.11 -15.84 5.74
CA VAL A 112 -8.75 -14.85 4.72
C VAL A 112 -9.07 -13.41 5.17
N ILE A 113 -10.07 -13.22 6.04
CA ILE A 113 -10.41 -11.91 6.59
C ILE A 113 -9.46 -11.59 7.74
N THR A 114 -8.71 -10.49 7.58
CA THR A 114 -7.88 -9.91 8.63
C THR A 114 -8.55 -8.69 9.22
N ARG A 115 -8.49 -8.51 10.53
CA ARG A 115 -9.08 -7.36 11.25
C ARG A 115 -7.99 -6.38 11.67
N ASN A 116 -8.36 -5.12 11.80
CA ASN A 116 -7.52 -4.05 12.35
C ASN A 116 -8.37 -3.05 13.14
N ASP A 117 -7.74 -2.29 14.00
CA ASP A 117 -8.32 -1.30 14.90
C ASP A 117 -7.77 0.12 14.66
N SER A 118 -7.06 0.33 13.55
CA SER A 118 -6.44 1.62 13.25
C SER A 118 -7.48 2.72 13.01
N PRO A 119 -7.42 3.85 13.75
CA PRO A 119 -8.34 4.97 13.56
C PRO A 119 -8.06 5.78 12.27
N ASP A 120 -6.90 5.57 11.63
CA ASP A 120 -6.52 6.30 10.41
C ASP A 120 -7.22 5.83 9.16
N ILE A 121 -7.92 4.70 9.23
CA ILE A 121 -8.54 4.04 8.07
C ILE A 121 -10.01 3.72 8.34
N GLY A 122 -10.84 3.86 7.32
CA GLY A 122 -12.30 3.69 7.44
C GLY A 122 -12.81 2.27 7.24
N PHE A 123 -11.97 1.27 7.52
CA PHE A 123 -12.36 -0.13 7.47
C PHE A 123 -11.67 -0.89 8.61
N ASP A 124 -12.37 -1.87 9.16
CA ASP A 124 -11.87 -2.71 10.25
C ASP A 124 -11.44 -4.09 9.77
N ARG A 125 -11.62 -4.40 8.50
CA ARG A 125 -11.30 -5.71 7.91
C ARG A 125 -10.80 -5.62 6.49
N SER A 126 -9.97 -6.59 6.12
CA SER A 126 -9.36 -6.66 4.81
C SER A 126 -9.08 -8.08 4.36
N ILE A 127 -8.93 -8.24 3.05
CA ILE A 127 -8.46 -9.46 2.40
C ILE A 127 -7.24 -9.15 1.56
N ASN A 128 -6.21 -9.99 1.69
CA ASN A 128 -5.02 -9.95 0.84
C ASN A 128 -4.80 -11.36 0.27
N PRO A 129 -5.12 -11.58 -1.03
CA PRO A 129 -5.03 -12.89 -1.65
C PRO A 129 -3.59 -13.39 -1.84
N TYR A 130 -2.62 -12.49 -1.66
CA TYR A 130 -1.19 -12.76 -1.87
C TYR A 130 -0.35 -12.25 -0.71
N ARG A 131 0.87 -12.81 -0.53
CA ARG A 131 1.99 -12.20 0.21
C ARG A 131 3.14 -11.96 -0.76
N GLY A 132 3.83 -10.82 -0.59
CA GLY A 132 4.74 -10.29 -1.60
C GLY A 132 4.00 -9.69 -2.78
N CYS A 133 4.70 -8.90 -3.61
CA CYS A 133 4.07 -8.19 -4.72
C CYS A 133 5.05 -7.95 -5.86
N GLU A 134 4.75 -8.49 -7.04
CA GLU A 134 5.56 -8.30 -8.23
C GLU A 134 5.62 -6.85 -8.76
N HIS A 135 4.70 -5.97 -8.35
CA HIS A 135 4.77 -4.57 -8.79
C HIS A 135 6.13 -3.93 -8.44
N GLY A 136 6.79 -4.42 -7.41
CA GLY A 136 8.14 -4.02 -7.06
C GLY A 136 8.27 -2.56 -6.62
N CYS A 137 7.18 -1.93 -6.14
CA CYS A 137 7.25 -0.56 -5.64
C CYS A 137 8.30 -0.46 -4.55
N VAL A 138 9.33 0.37 -4.76
CA VAL A 138 10.47 0.48 -3.82
C VAL A 138 10.04 1.00 -2.45
N TYR A 139 9.06 1.89 -2.41
CA TYR A 139 8.50 2.51 -1.21
C TYR A 139 7.40 1.70 -0.53
N CYS A 140 7.12 0.47 -0.96
CA CYS A 140 5.98 -0.28 -0.47
C CYS A 140 6.10 -0.57 1.03
N PHE A 141 5.20 0.00 1.83
CA PHE A 141 5.19 -0.18 3.28
C PHE A 141 4.91 -1.63 3.73
N ALA A 142 4.45 -2.49 2.82
CA ALA A 142 4.20 -3.89 3.11
C ALA A 142 5.47 -4.77 3.06
N ARG A 143 6.59 -4.27 2.53
CA ARG A 143 7.86 -5.02 2.42
C ARG A 143 8.34 -5.65 3.73
N PRO A 144 8.26 -4.96 4.89
CA PRO A 144 8.65 -5.54 6.17
C PRO A 144 7.88 -6.80 6.58
N THR A 145 6.71 -7.06 5.97
CA THR A 145 5.94 -8.28 6.25
C THR A 145 6.65 -9.55 5.77
N HIS A 146 7.55 -9.44 4.80
CA HIS A 146 8.36 -10.56 4.31
C HIS A 146 9.38 -11.04 5.36
N ALA A 147 9.89 -10.14 6.19
CA ALA A 147 10.78 -10.50 7.27
C ALA A 147 10.17 -11.54 8.24
N TYR A 148 8.85 -11.50 8.47
CA TYR A 148 8.16 -12.51 9.29
C TYR A 148 8.11 -13.91 8.64
N LEU A 149 8.47 -14.02 7.37
CA LEU A 149 8.59 -15.28 6.64
C LEU A 149 10.05 -15.77 6.57
N GLY A 150 10.98 -15.08 7.24
CA GLY A 150 12.42 -15.34 7.11
C GLY A 150 12.95 -14.99 5.71
N LEU A 151 12.37 -13.99 5.06
CA LEU A 151 12.73 -13.55 3.71
C LEU A 151 13.08 -12.06 3.71
N SER A 152 13.92 -11.66 2.75
CA SER A 152 14.29 -10.26 2.60
C SER A 152 13.10 -9.37 2.21
N PRO A 153 12.93 -8.21 2.84
CA PRO A 153 12.03 -7.15 2.38
C PRO A 153 12.45 -6.51 1.05
N GLY A 154 13.66 -6.77 0.58
CA GLY A 154 14.22 -6.32 -0.69
C GLY A 154 13.65 -7.08 -1.90
N LEU A 155 14.52 -7.75 -2.65
CA LEU A 155 14.14 -8.47 -3.87
C LEU A 155 13.29 -9.71 -3.60
N ASP A 156 13.41 -10.37 -2.43
CA ASP A 156 12.56 -11.52 -2.11
C ASP A 156 11.07 -11.11 -2.03
N PHE A 157 10.75 -9.91 -1.52
CA PHE A 157 9.37 -9.40 -1.52
C PHE A 157 8.75 -9.31 -2.91
N GLU A 158 9.58 -9.10 -3.94
CA GLU A 158 9.15 -8.95 -5.34
C GLU A 158 9.17 -10.25 -6.13
N SER A 159 9.88 -11.26 -5.63
CA SER A 159 10.20 -12.48 -6.39
C SER A 159 9.78 -13.78 -5.72
N LYS A 160 9.68 -13.83 -4.40
CA LYS A 160 9.21 -14.99 -3.64
C LYS A 160 7.83 -14.72 -3.10
N LEU A 161 6.82 -15.09 -3.86
CA LEU A 161 5.43 -14.77 -3.58
C LEU A 161 4.69 -15.97 -3.00
N PHE A 162 3.60 -15.67 -2.29
CA PHE A 162 2.68 -16.68 -1.76
C PHE A 162 1.26 -16.33 -2.21
N ALA A 163 0.55 -17.32 -2.74
CA ALA A 163 -0.84 -17.19 -3.18
C ALA A 163 -1.77 -18.02 -2.30
N LYS A 164 -2.97 -17.52 -2.05
CA LYS A 164 -4.05 -18.23 -1.31
C LYS A 164 -5.11 -18.69 -2.30
N PRO A 165 -4.92 -19.82 -2.99
CA PRO A 165 -5.87 -20.29 -4.00
C PRO A 165 -7.28 -20.53 -3.40
N ASP A 166 -7.34 -21.00 -2.14
CA ASP A 166 -8.58 -21.31 -1.43
C ASP A 166 -9.24 -20.07 -0.78
N ALA A 167 -8.79 -18.85 -1.15
CA ALA A 167 -9.33 -17.63 -0.54
C ALA A 167 -10.84 -17.45 -0.78
N PRO A 168 -11.43 -17.77 -1.94
CA PRO A 168 -12.88 -17.71 -2.15
C PRO A 168 -13.66 -18.63 -1.20
N GLU A 169 -13.22 -19.89 -1.07
CA GLU A 169 -13.88 -20.90 -0.22
C GLU A 169 -13.74 -20.54 1.26
N LEU A 170 -12.57 -20.07 1.68
CA LEU A 170 -12.34 -19.59 3.04
C LEU A 170 -13.22 -18.37 3.35
N LEU A 171 -13.36 -17.44 2.40
CA LEU A 171 -14.22 -16.28 2.53
C LEU A 171 -15.66 -16.71 2.72
N GLU A 172 -16.19 -17.59 1.89
CA GLU A 172 -17.57 -18.08 2.00
C GLU A 172 -17.82 -18.73 3.36
N LYS A 173 -16.89 -19.56 3.84
CA LYS A 173 -16.95 -20.18 5.16
C LYS A 173 -16.96 -19.15 6.30
N GLU A 174 -16.14 -18.09 6.21
CA GLU A 174 -16.09 -17.03 7.21
C GLU A 174 -17.38 -16.19 7.20
N LEU A 175 -17.95 -15.89 6.03
CA LEU A 175 -19.21 -15.17 5.88
C LEU A 175 -20.41 -15.99 6.41
N ALA A 176 -20.37 -17.33 6.31
CA ALA A 176 -21.38 -18.23 6.81
C ALA A 176 -21.34 -18.41 8.35
N ALA A 177 -20.32 -17.90 9.03
CA ALA A 177 -20.17 -18.10 10.47
C ALA A 177 -21.32 -17.44 11.26
N PRO A 178 -21.85 -18.08 12.32
CA PRO A 178 -22.82 -17.46 13.22
C PRO A 178 -22.25 -16.18 13.82
N GLY A 179 -23.06 -15.13 13.88
CA GLY A 179 -22.62 -13.84 14.42
C GLY A 179 -21.66 -13.03 13.52
N TYR A 180 -21.45 -13.44 12.25
CA TYR A 180 -20.75 -12.58 11.32
C TYR A 180 -21.53 -11.27 11.11
N ASP A 181 -20.88 -10.15 11.42
CA ASP A 181 -21.41 -8.80 11.26
C ASP A 181 -20.85 -8.21 9.95
N PRO A 182 -21.67 -7.99 8.91
CA PRO A 182 -21.17 -7.48 7.63
C PRO A 182 -20.73 -6.03 7.74
N ARG A 183 -19.50 -5.75 7.29
CA ARG A 183 -18.94 -4.41 7.12
C ARG A 183 -18.06 -4.43 5.89
N MET A 184 -17.82 -3.28 5.29
CA MET A 184 -16.98 -3.16 4.09
C MET A 184 -15.63 -3.89 4.27
N ILE A 185 -15.33 -4.81 3.37
CA ILE A 185 -14.02 -5.43 3.27
C ILE A 185 -13.14 -4.60 2.33
N ALA A 186 -11.95 -4.22 2.78
CA ALA A 186 -10.94 -3.59 1.95
C ALA A 186 -10.00 -4.64 1.34
N ILE A 187 -9.72 -4.53 0.04
CA ILE A 187 -8.81 -5.45 -0.66
C ILE A 187 -7.69 -4.65 -1.31
N GLY A 188 -6.45 -5.17 -1.24
CA GLY A 188 -5.27 -4.47 -1.75
C GLY A 188 -4.64 -3.50 -0.76
N THR A 189 -4.87 -3.73 0.51
CA THR A 189 -4.38 -2.88 1.59
C THR A 189 -2.95 -3.22 2.03
N ASN A 190 -2.46 -4.40 1.71
CA ASN A 190 -1.08 -4.84 1.98
C ASN A 190 -0.34 -5.17 0.68
N THR A 191 -0.85 -6.11 -0.09
CA THR A 191 -0.32 -6.46 -1.40
C THR A 191 -1.33 -6.15 -2.48
N ASP A 192 -0.87 -5.84 -3.69
CA ASP A 192 -1.80 -5.53 -4.77
C ASP A 192 -2.56 -6.78 -5.21
N PRO A 193 -3.91 -6.76 -5.20
CA PRO A 193 -4.73 -7.91 -5.57
C PRO A 193 -4.70 -8.20 -7.08
N TYR A 194 -4.31 -7.22 -7.89
CA TYR A 194 -4.22 -7.34 -9.35
C TYR A 194 -2.77 -7.29 -9.85
N GLN A 195 -1.80 -7.72 -9.03
CA GLN A 195 -0.42 -7.88 -9.46
C GLN A 195 -0.31 -8.90 -10.61
N PRO A 196 0.81 -8.96 -11.37
CA PRO A 196 0.90 -9.74 -12.62
C PRO A 196 0.45 -11.21 -12.52
N ILE A 197 0.74 -11.90 -11.42
CA ILE A 197 0.34 -13.32 -11.23
C ILE A 197 -1.18 -13.53 -11.16
N GLU A 198 -1.96 -12.49 -10.85
CA GLU A 198 -3.42 -12.58 -10.80
C GLU A 198 -4.03 -12.87 -12.19
N ARG A 199 -3.33 -12.60 -13.29
CA ARG A 199 -3.79 -12.96 -14.65
C ARG A 199 -4.07 -14.45 -14.77
N GLU A 200 -3.19 -15.27 -14.20
CA GLU A 200 -3.25 -16.73 -14.27
C GLU A 200 -4.06 -17.30 -13.11
N ARG A 201 -3.81 -16.79 -11.89
CA ARG A 201 -4.39 -17.34 -10.66
C ARG A 201 -5.88 -17.03 -10.49
N LYS A 202 -6.36 -15.88 -10.93
CA LYS A 202 -7.77 -15.44 -10.92
C LYS A 202 -8.43 -15.53 -9.53
N ILE A 203 -7.65 -15.46 -8.46
CA ILE A 203 -8.13 -15.58 -7.07
C ILE A 203 -9.06 -14.42 -6.75
N MET A 204 -8.71 -13.21 -7.22
CA MET A 204 -9.52 -12.02 -7.01
C MET A 204 -10.91 -12.14 -7.62
N ARG A 205 -11.02 -12.75 -8.83
CA ARG A 205 -12.30 -12.99 -9.46
C ARG A 205 -13.19 -13.91 -8.61
N GLY A 206 -12.65 -15.01 -8.10
CA GLY A 206 -13.39 -15.91 -7.21
C GLY A 206 -13.85 -15.21 -5.92
N ILE A 207 -13.00 -14.36 -5.32
CA ILE A 207 -13.39 -13.54 -4.16
C ILE A 207 -14.57 -12.62 -4.51
N LEU A 208 -14.53 -11.94 -5.66
CA LEU A 208 -15.60 -11.04 -6.10
C LEU A 208 -16.91 -11.78 -6.37
N GLU A 209 -16.87 -12.97 -6.94
CA GLU A 209 -18.05 -13.82 -7.16
C GLU A 209 -18.72 -14.21 -5.84
N VAL A 210 -17.95 -14.52 -4.80
CA VAL A 210 -18.48 -14.77 -3.44
C VAL A 210 -19.12 -13.50 -2.88
N LEU A 211 -18.45 -12.34 -2.96
CA LEU A 211 -18.95 -11.08 -2.43
C LEU A 211 -20.21 -10.60 -3.17
N GLU A 212 -20.28 -10.77 -4.50
CA GLU A 212 -21.48 -10.44 -5.29
C GLU A 212 -22.67 -11.31 -4.89
N ARG A 213 -22.47 -12.63 -4.84
CA ARG A 213 -23.50 -13.60 -4.47
C ARG A 213 -24.05 -13.35 -3.07
N THR A 214 -23.20 -13.00 -2.14
CA THR A 214 -23.58 -12.72 -0.75
C THR A 214 -24.05 -11.29 -0.51
N GLY A 215 -24.01 -10.40 -1.51
CA GLY A 215 -24.36 -9.00 -1.36
C GLY A 215 -23.44 -8.25 -0.40
N HIS A 216 -22.18 -8.65 -0.30
CA HIS A 216 -21.21 -8.08 0.64
C HIS A 216 -20.46 -6.88 0.06
N PRO A 217 -20.35 -5.73 0.78
CA PRO A 217 -19.67 -4.54 0.28
C PRO A 217 -18.15 -4.70 0.27
N VAL A 218 -17.49 -4.17 -0.79
CA VAL A 218 -16.05 -4.21 -1.01
C VAL A 218 -15.48 -2.89 -1.50
N GLY A 219 -14.32 -2.51 -0.95
CA GLY A 219 -13.49 -1.43 -1.47
C GLY A 219 -12.16 -2.00 -1.96
N ILE A 220 -11.78 -1.73 -3.19
CA ILE A 220 -10.55 -2.24 -3.81
C ILE A 220 -9.55 -1.11 -3.99
N VAL A 221 -8.28 -1.38 -3.69
CA VAL A 221 -7.15 -0.48 -3.99
C VAL A 221 -6.14 -1.21 -4.84
N THR A 222 -5.73 -0.61 -5.96
CA THR A 222 -4.75 -1.22 -6.86
C THR A 222 -3.91 -0.17 -7.62
N LYS A 223 -2.78 -0.60 -8.15
CA LYS A 223 -1.96 0.11 -9.16
C LYS A 223 -2.06 -0.56 -10.54
N SER A 224 -2.94 -1.55 -10.68
CA SER A 224 -3.02 -2.36 -11.88
C SER A 224 -4.26 -2.03 -12.73
N ALA A 225 -4.06 -1.88 -14.03
CA ALA A 225 -5.15 -1.81 -14.98
C ALA A 225 -5.89 -3.16 -15.14
N LEU A 226 -5.34 -4.26 -14.59
CA LEU A 226 -5.97 -5.58 -14.67
C LEU A 226 -7.33 -5.64 -13.94
N VAL A 227 -7.62 -4.71 -13.04
CA VAL A 227 -8.94 -4.58 -12.40
C VAL A 227 -10.08 -4.45 -13.41
N THR A 228 -9.81 -3.94 -14.61
CA THR A 228 -10.80 -3.82 -15.70
C THR A 228 -11.28 -5.16 -16.22
N ARG A 229 -10.56 -6.25 -15.99
CA ARG A 229 -11.00 -7.62 -16.29
C ARG A 229 -12.32 -7.99 -15.60
N ASP A 230 -12.52 -7.46 -14.38
CA ASP A 230 -13.64 -7.81 -13.52
C ASP A 230 -14.73 -6.73 -13.48
N ILE A 231 -14.75 -5.81 -14.47
CA ILE A 231 -15.77 -4.74 -14.61
C ILE A 231 -17.19 -5.31 -14.60
N ASP A 232 -17.42 -6.46 -15.21
CA ASP A 232 -18.71 -7.11 -15.30
C ASP A 232 -19.31 -7.38 -13.90
N ILE A 233 -18.54 -7.92 -12.96
CA ILE A 233 -18.97 -8.15 -11.58
C ILE A 233 -19.07 -6.82 -10.82
N LEU A 234 -18.02 -6.00 -10.91
CA LEU A 234 -17.94 -4.74 -10.19
C LEU A 234 -19.08 -3.79 -10.54
N ALA A 235 -19.49 -3.72 -11.82
CA ALA A 235 -20.61 -2.88 -12.26
C ALA A 235 -21.95 -3.37 -11.71
N ARG A 236 -22.20 -4.69 -11.67
CA ARG A 236 -23.41 -5.24 -11.02
C ARG A 236 -23.43 -4.95 -9.52
N MET A 237 -22.29 -5.10 -8.85
CA MET A 237 -22.15 -4.76 -7.42
C MET A 237 -22.34 -3.26 -7.17
N ALA A 238 -21.78 -2.40 -8.02
CA ALA A 238 -21.86 -0.95 -7.91
C ALA A 238 -23.31 -0.43 -8.01
N LYS A 239 -24.14 -1.00 -8.89
CA LYS A 239 -25.57 -0.68 -8.98
C LYS A 239 -26.33 -0.90 -7.66
N ARG A 240 -25.80 -1.77 -6.80
CA ARG A 240 -26.36 -2.09 -5.46
C ARG A 240 -25.58 -1.39 -4.35
N ASN A 241 -24.71 -0.43 -4.65
CA ASN A 241 -23.79 0.23 -3.70
C ASN A 241 -22.91 -0.76 -2.91
N LEU A 242 -22.42 -1.82 -3.57
CA LEU A 242 -21.61 -2.87 -2.96
C LEU A 242 -20.13 -2.80 -3.34
N ALA A 243 -19.75 -2.03 -4.37
CA ALA A 243 -18.36 -1.96 -4.83
C ALA A 243 -17.91 -0.53 -5.08
N LYS A 244 -16.65 -0.26 -4.76
CA LYS A 244 -15.89 0.92 -5.20
C LYS A 244 -14.44 0.56 -5.44
N VAL A 245 -13.79 1.27 -6.37
CA VAL A 245 -12.40 1.00 -6.76
C VAL A 245 -11.56 2.27 -6.63
N ALA A 246 -10.42 2.15 -5.98
CA ALA A 246 -9.41 3.19 -5.92
C ALA A 246 -8.18 2.76 -6.74
N ILE A 247 -7.71 3.63 -7.64
CA ILE A 247 -6.47 3.40 -8.39
C ILE A 247 -5.44 4.44 -7.97
N SER A 248 -4.26 3.95 -7.58
CA SER A 248 -3.15 4.84 -7.26
C SER A 248 -2.45 5.32 -8.53
N VAL A 249 -2.40 6.64 -8.71
CA VAL A 249 -1.60 7.31 -9.74
C VAL A 249 -0.53 8.13 -9.02
N THR A 250 0.68 7.60 -8.98
CA THR A 250 1.78 8.14 -8.17
C THR A 250 2.50 9.28 -8.89
N THR A 251 2.61 9.18 -10.19
CA THR A 251 3.27 10.16 -11.07
C THR A 251 2.72 10.02 -12.49
N LEU A 252 2.85 11.07 -13.28
CA LEU A 252 2.61 11.04 -14.73
C LEU A 252 3.92 10.89 -15.51
N ASP A 253 5.08 11.04 -14.86
CA ASP A 253 6.40 10.84 -15.48
C ASP A 253 6.67 9.34 -15.71
N PRO A 254 6.82 8.90 -16.98
CA PRO A 254 7.10 7.50 -17.30
C PRO A 254 8.44 7.01 -16.76
N LYS A 255 9.46 7.89 -16.67
CA LYS A 255 10.79 7.55 -16.17
C LYS A 255 10.74 7.28 -14.67
N LEU A 256 10.11 8.17 -13.90
CA LEU A 256 9.92 8.00 -12.47
C LEU A 256 9.07 6.75 -12.18
N ALA A 257 7.95 6.57 -12.89
CA ALA A 257 7.10 5.39 -12.72
C ALA A 257 7.86 4.09 -12.97
N ARG A 258 8.68 4.03 -14.05
CA ARG A 258 9.43 2.82 -14.41
C ARG A 258 10.49 2.44 -13.38
N THR A 259 11.14 3.41 -12.76
CA THR A 259 12.17 3.14 -11.75
C THR A 259 11.60 2.85 -10.38
N MET A 260 10.48 3.48 -10.02
CA MET A 260 9.87 3.42 -8.69
C MET A 260 8.87 2.27 -8.54
N GLU A 261 8.17 1.90 -9.63
CA GLU A 261 7.09 0.91 -9.71
C GLU A 261 7.22 0.03 -10.96
N PRO A 262 8.33 -0.71 -11.15
CA PRO A 262 8.77 -1.24 -12.46
C PRO A 262 7.79 -2.22 -13.12
N ARG A 263 6.96 -2.92 -12.36
CA ARG A 263 6.00 -3.92 -12.88
C ARG A 263 4.53 -3.58 -12.62
N ALA A 264 4.26 -2.39 -12.09
CA ALA A 264 2.91 -1.86 -12.02
C ALA A 264 2.45 -1.32 -13.39
N SER A 265 1.16 -1.11 -13.58
CA SER A 265 0.64 -0.52 -14.81
C SER A 265 1.20 0.90 -15.00
N THR A 266 1.48 1.26 -16.24
CA THR A 266 1.97 2.61 -16.56
C THR A 266 0.93 3.69 -16.22
N PRO A 267 1.33 4.94 -15.94
CA PRO A 267 0.39 6.01 -15.60
C PRO A 267 -0.77 6.18 -16.60
N PRO A 268 -0.56 6.20 -17.93
CA PRO A 268 -1.67 6.26 -18.88
C PRO A 268 -2.64 5.07 -18.78
N LYS A 269 -2.11 3.86 -18.51
CA LYS A 269 -2.97 2.66 -18.33
C LYS A 269 -3.81 2.72 -17.06
N ARG A 270 -3.31 3.38 -16.00
CA ARG A 270 -4.08 3.58 -14.76
C ARG A 270 -5.19 4.62 -14.98
N LEU A 271 -4.91 5.70 -15.69
CA LEU A 271 -5.94 6.70 -16.05
C LEU A 271 -7.01 6.11 -16.98
N GLU A 272 -6.60 5.29 -17.94
CA GLU A 272 -7.53 4.56 -18.81
C GLU A 272 -8.41 3.60 -18.01
N ALA A 273 -7.85 2.86 -17.06
CA ALA A 273 -8.62 1.99 -16.17
C ALA A 273 -9.63 2.78 -15.31
N LEU A 274 -9.25 3.96 -14.81
CA LEU A 274 -10.18 4.85 -14.10
C LEU A 274 -11.35 5.28 -15.00
N ARG A 275 -11.06 5.64 -16.26
CA ARG A 275 -12.09 6.01 -17.25
C ARG A 275 -13.06 4.85 -17.50
N MET A 276 -12.54 3.65 -17.80
CA MET A 276 -13.37 2.47 -18.06
C MET A 276 -14.27 2.10 -16.87
N LEU A 277 -13.72 2.17 -15.65
CA LEU A 277 -14.50 1.92 -14.43
C LEU A 277 -15.59 2.97 -14.22
N ALA A 278 -15.27 4.26 -14.43
CA ALA A 278 -16.23 5.35 -14.28
C ALA A 278 -17.35 5.25 -15.32
N GLU A 279 -17.04 4.94 -16.59
CA GLU A 279 -18.00 4.72 -17.66
C GLU A 279 -18.94 3.53 -17.39
N ALA A 280 -18.42 2.48 -16.71
CA ALA A 280 -19.21 1.35 -16.26
C ALA A 280 -20.10 1.66 -15.03
N GLY A 281 -20.09 2.90 -14.52
CA GLY A 281 -20.87 3.32 -13.36
C GLY A 281 -20.31 2.85 -12.02
N ILE A 282 -19.05 2.41 -11.97
CA ILE A 282 -18.39 1.99 -10.74
C ILE A 282 -17.82 3.23 -10.04
N PRO A 283 -18.15 3.49 -8.76
CA PRO A 283 -17.54 4.59 -8.01
C PRO A 283 -16.01 4.46 -7.96
N THR A 284 -15.32 5.49 -8.47
CA THR A 284 -13.86 5.51 -8.60
C THR A 284 -13.22 6.58 -7.74
N THR A 285 -12.08 6.25 -7.17
CA THR A 285 -11.22 7.16 -6.41
C THR A 285 -9.83 7.19 -7.03
N VAL A 286 -9.27 8.35 -7.31
CA VAL A 286 -7.85 8.48 -7.60
C VAL A 286 -7.08 8.66 -6.29
N MET A 287 -5.99 7.90 -6.15
CA MET A 287 -5.09 8.03 -5.01
C MET A 287 -3.74 8.58 -5.46
N VAL A 288 -3.44 9.81 -5.08
CA VAL A 288 -2.10 10.38 -5.25
C VAL A 288 -1.22 9.86 -4.09
N ALA A 289 -0.74 8.63 -4.23
CA ALA A 289 -0.09 7.91 -3.13
C ALA A 289 1.01 6.95 -3.59
N PRO A 290 2.25 7.14 -3.04
CA PRO A 290 2.64 8.21 -2.12
C PRO A 290 2.95 9.54 -2.81
N VAL A 291 2.74 10.64 -2.09
CA VAL A 291 3.35 11.93 -2.42
C VAL A 291 4.74 11.99 -1.77
N ILE A 292 5.75 12.27 -2.59
CA ILE A 292 7.16 12.33 -2.18
C ILE A 292 7.63 13.76 -2.42
N PRO A 293 8.01 14.52 -1.38
CA PRO A 293 8.42 15.92 -1.52
C PRO A 293 9.64 16.03 -2.43
N ALA A 294 9.68 17.09 -3.23
CA ALA A 294 10.72 17.39 -4.24
C ALA A 294 10.93 16.29 -5.31
N LEU A 295 10.03 15.32 -5.41
CA LEU A 295 10.12 14.27 -6.44
C LEU A 295 8.87 14.23 -7.33
N ASN A 296 7.68 14.02 -6.75
CA ASN A 296 6.41 13.97 -7.49
C ASN A 296 5.31 14.89 -6.92
N ASP A 297 5.58 15.62 -5.84
CA ASP A 297 4.62 16.54 -5.23
C ASP A 297 4.19 17.68 -6.17
N SER A 298 5.04 18.05 -7.13
CA SER A 298 4.72 19.04 -8.17
C SER A 298 3.66 18.55 -9.18
N GLU A 299 3.32 17.26 -9.18
CA GLU A 299 2.37 16.68 -10.13
C GLU A 299 0.95 16.54 -9.57
N ILE A 300 0.71 16.88 -8.31
CA ILE A 300 -0.58 16.66 -7.60
C ILE A 300 -1.75 17.20 -8.42
N GLU A 301 -1.71 18.46 -8.81
CA GLU A 301 -2.79 19.11 -9.54
C GLU A 301 -3.02 18.48 -10.91
N ARG A 302 -1.94 18.13 -11.62
CA ARG A 302 -2.01 17.50 -12.94
C ARG A 302 -2.59 16.08 -12.88
N ILE A 303 -2.24 15.33 -11.84
CA ILE A 303 -2.80 13.99 -11.62
C ILE A 303 -4.29 14.07 -11.32
N LEU A 304 -4.71 15.02 -10.47
CA LEU A 304 -6.10 15.22 -10.12
C LEU A 304 -6.93 15.68 -11.33
N ASP A 305 -6.39 16.59 -12.15
CA ASP A 305 -7.02 17.06 -13.38
C ASP A 305 -7.22 15.90 -14.38
N ALA A 306 -6.15 15.12 -14.65
CA ALA A 306 -6.23 13.97 -15.54
C ALA A 306 -7.25 12.92 -15.04
N ALA A 307 -7.33 12.70 -13.73
CA ALA A 307 -8.29 11.78 -13.14
C ALA A 307 -9.74 12.32 -13.22
N ALA A 308 -9.95 13.63 -13.02
CA ALA A 308 -11.25 14.27 -13.18
C ALA A 308 -11.75 14.14 -14.62
N HIS A 309 -10.90 14.34 -15.61
CA HIS A 309 -11.21 14.12 -17.03
C HIS A 309 -11.52 12.63 -17.35
N ALA A 310 -10.92 11.70 -16.61
CA ALA A 310 -11.27 10.28 -16.68
C ALA A 310 -12.61 9.93 -15.97
N GLY A 311 -13.35 10.91 -15.46
CA GLY A 311 -14.67 10.71 -14.84
C GLY A 311 -14.62 10.38 -13.34
N VAL A 312 -13.46 10.43 -12.70
CA VAL A 312 -13.31 10.21 -11.25
C VAL A 312 -14.03 11.30 -10.45
N LYS A 313 -14.66 10.92 -9.33
CA LYS A 313 -15.38 11.84 -8.44
C LYS A 313 -14.75 11.97 -7.06
N GLU A 314 -13.91 11.02 -6.68
CA GLU A 314 -13.27 11.01 -5.37
C GLU A 314 -11.75 10.99 -5.51
N ALA A 315 -11.05 11.69 -4.62
CA ALA A 315 -9.60 11.74 -4.58
C ALA A 315 -9.09 11.64 -3.15
N SER A 316 -7.90 11.08 -2.99
CA SER A 316 -7.16 11.06 -1.73
C SER A 316 -5.67 11.10 -1.98
N TYR A 317 -4.88 11.46 -0.95
CA TYR A 317 -3.43 11.37 -1.00
C TYR A 317 -2.88 10.79 0.30
N VAL A 318 -1.67 10.25 0.22
CA VAL A 318 -0.89 9.80 1.37
C VAL A 318 0.56 10.23 1.16
N LEU A 319 1.16 10.86 2.15
CA LEU A 319 2.59 11.16 2.13
C LEU A 319 3.42 9.88 2.25
N LEU A 320 4.61 9.89 1.66
CA LEU A 320 5.54 8.78 1.72
C LEU A 320 5.74 8.27 3.15
N ARG A 321 5.73 6.95 3.30
CA ARG A 321 5.96 6.24 4.56
C ARG A 321 7.12 5.28 4.40
N LEU A 322 8.05 5.31 5.32
CA LEU A 322 9.30 4.54 5.27
C LEU A 322 9.47 3.66 6.53
N PRO A 323 8.54 2.74 6.82
CA PRO A 323 8.65 1.89 8.00
C PRO A 323 9.80 0.90 7.85
N LEU A 324 10.60 0.77 8.91
CA LEU A 324 11.61 -0.27 9.06
C LEU A 324 12.55 -0.31 7.84
N GLU A 325 12.73 -1.47 7.22
CA GLU A 325 13.64 -1.70 6.09
C GLU A 325 13.29 -0.90 4.82
N VAL A 326 12.05 -0.41 4.71
CA VAL A 326 11.63 0.41 3.55
C VAL A 326 12.43 1.70 3.47
N ARG A 327 12.84 2.26 4.62
CA ARG A 327 13.68 3.45 4.69
C ARG A 327 14.98 3.25 3.91
N ASP A 328 15.66 2.17 4.18
CA ASP A 328 16.98 1.91 3.60
C ASP A 328 16.86 1.52 2.12
N LEU A 329 15.88 0.69 1.76
CA LEU A 329 15.59 0.35 0.36
C LEU A 329 15.23 1.60 -0.48
N PHE A 330 14.44 2.52 0.07
CA PHE A 330 14.11 3.76 -0.62
C PHE A 330 15.32 4.69 -0.74
N ARG A 331 16.18 4.71 0.28
CA ARG A 331 17.45 5.47 0.27
C ARG A 331 18.37 4.96 -0.85
N GLU A 332 18.60 3.66 -0.91
CA GLU A 332 19.38 3.01 -1.96
C GLU A 332 18.85 3.36 -3.36
N TRP A 333 17.55 3.23 -3.54
CA TRP A 333 16.91 3.56 -4.79
C TRP A 333 17.06 5.03 -5.18
N LEU A 334 16.88 5.93 -4.23
CA LEU A 334 16.96 7.38 -4.46
C LEU A 334 18.40 7.79 -4.83
N MET A 335 19.40 7.25 -4.14
CA MET A 335 20.81 7.49 -4.48
C MET A 335 21.17 6.93 -5.85
N ALA A 336 20.67 5.78 -6.23
CA ALA A 336 20.96 5.16 -7.53
C ALA A 336 20.29 5.88 -8.72
N ASN A 337 19.13 6.53 -8.51
CA ASN A 337 18.33 7.11 -9.59
C ASN A 337 18.30 8.65 -9.59
N TYR A 338 18.45 9.28 -8.43
CA TYR A 338 18.36 10.73 -8.20
C TYR A 338 19.39 11.22 -7.17
N PRO A 339 20.72 10.98 -7.38
CA PRO A 339 21.74 11.30 -6.40
C PRO A 339 21.75 12.78 -6.01
N ASP A 340 21.51 13.68 -6.97
CA ASP A 340 21.48 15.13 -6.74
C ASP A 340 20.32 15.59 -5.85
N ARG A 341 19.22 14.83 -5.79
CA ARG A 341 18.03 15.15 -4.99
C ARG A 341 17.96 14.43 -3.66
N TYR A 342 18.80 13.44 -3.46
CA TYR A 342 18.74 12.54 -2.31
C TYR A 342 18.69 13.29 -0.96
N ARG A 343 19.67 14.18 -0.70
CA ARG A 343 19.73 14.93 0.56
C ARG A 343 18.49 15.81 0.73
N HIS A 344 18.10 16.52 -0.30
CA HIS A 344 16.95 17.42 -0.25
C HIS A 344 15.63 16.68 0.06
N VAL A 345 15.37 15.56 -0.62
CA VAL A 345 14.17 14.73 -0.37
C VAL A 345 14.13 14.25 1.08
N PHE A 346 15.26 13.71 1.61
CA PHE A 346 15.28 13.22 3.00
C PHE A 346 15.18 14.35 4.02
N THR A 347 15.75 15.54 3.76
CA THR A 347 15.55 16.71 4.63
C THR A 347 14.06 17.04 4.72
N LEU A 348 13.35 17.17 3.60
CA LEU A 348 11.92 17.46 3.58
C LEU A 348 11.08 16.34 4.24
N ILE A 349 11.45 15.07 4.07
CA ILE A 349 10.78 13.96 4.76
C ILE A 349 10.90 14.12 6.28
N ARG A 350 12.09 14.46 6.78
CA ARG A 350 12.35 14.67 8.20
C ARG A 350 11.59 15.88 8.74
N ASP A 351 11.55 16.97 8.00
CA ASP A 351 10.78 18.18 8.38
C ASP A 351 9.29 17.86 8.57
N MET A 352 8.76 16.93 7.76
CA MET A 352 7.37 16.47 7.90
C MET A 352 7.17 15.37 8.96
N ARG A 353 8.22 14.95 9.67
CA ARG A 353 8.20 13.81 10.62
C ARG A 353 8.96 14.12 11.92
N ASP A 354 8.98 15.37 12.34
CA ASP A 354 9.66 15.83 13.55
C ASP A 354 11.13 15.36 13.62
N GLY A 355 11.87 15.54 12.53
CA GLY A 355 13.28 15.17 12.40
C GLY A 355 13.57 13.70 12.14
N ARG A 356 12.55 12.85 11.96
CA ARG A 356 12.71 11.40 11.73
C ARG A 356 12.46 11.03 10.28
N ASP A 357 13.02 9.93 9.83
CA ASP A 357 12.73 9.39 8.50
C ASP A 357 11.32 8.78 8.41
N TYR A 358 10.75 8.36 9.56
CA TYR A 358 9.40 7.81 9.67
C TYR A 358 8.77 8.09 11.04
N ASP A 359 7.48 8.38 11.02
CA ASP A 359 6.63 8.45 12.20
C ASP A 359 5.49 7.43 12.08
N SER A 360 5.34 6.57 13.11
CA SER A 360 4.31 5.52 13.16
C SER A 360 3.02 5.97 13.86
N GLN A 361 2.99 7.17 14.43
CA GLN A 361 1.86 7.65 15.23
C GLN A 361 0.59 7.78 14.39
N TRP A 362 -0.51 7.38 14.97
CA TRP A 362 -1.82 7.56 14.37
C TRP A 362 -2.15 9.05 14.26
N GLY A 363 -2.88 9.41 13.20
CA GLY A 363 -3.21 10.80 12.86
C GLY A 363 -2.14 11.51 12.04
N THR A 364 -0.86 11.30 12.31
CA THR A 364 0.25 11.99 11.63
C THR A 364 0.93 11.15 10.54
N ARG A 365 1.02 9.82 10.72
CA ARG A 365 1.77 8.93 9.81
C ARG A 365 1.36 8.99 8.34
N MET A 366 0.10 9.40 8.04
CA MET A 366 -0.42 9.51 6.68
C MET A 366 -0.20 10.88 6.05
N LYS A 367 -0.35 11.92 6.86
CA LYS A 367 -0.40 13.32 6.40
C LYS A 367 0.85 14.11 6.75
N GLY A 368 1.68 13.63 7.71
CA GLY A 368 2.81 14.38 8.22
C GLY A 368 2.40 15.60 9.07
N THR A 369 3.40 16.34 9.47
CA THR A 369 3.31 17.58 10.26
C THR A 369 4.14 18.69 9.60
N GLY A 370 4.06 19.90 10.10
CA GLY A 370 4.88 21.01 9.66
C GLY A 370 4.44 21.69 8.35
N PRO A 371 5.17 22.75 7.94
CA PRO A 371 4.75 23.63 6.83
C PRO A 371 4.66 22.92 5.49
N MET A 372 5.60 22.03 5.16
CA MET A 372 5.61 21.31 3.88
C MET A 372 4.42 20.35 3.76
N ALA A 373 4.12 19.60 4.82
CA ALA A 373 2.97 18.71 4.85
C ALA A 373 1.64 19.48 4.74
N TRP A 374 1.54 20.62 5.43
CA TRP A 374 0.40 21.51 5.34
C TRP A 374 0.24 22.07 3.91
N MET A 375 1.31 22.53 3.29
CA MET A 375 1.29 23.06 1.91
C MET A 375 0.80 22.00 0.92
N ILE A 376 1.32 20.76 0.99
CA ILE A 376 0.88 19.65 0.14
C ILE A 376 -0.61 19.39 0.34
N GLY A 377 -1.06 19.31 1.60
CA GLY A 377 -2.48 19.13 1.93
C GLY A 377 -3.35 20.24 1.37
N ARG A 378 -2.94 21.50 1.52
CA ARG A 378 -3.70 22.66 1.02
C ARG A 378 -3.77 22.72 -0.49
N ARG A 379 -2.67 22.43 -1.19
CA ARG A 379 -2.66 22.32 -2.66
C ARG A 379 -3.62 21.25 -3.15
N PHE A 380 -3.61 20.08 -2.50
CA PHE A 380 -4.52 18.99 -2.82
C PHE A 380 -6.00 19.40 -2.63
N GLU A 381 -6.33 20.03 -1.51
CA GLU A 381 -7.69 20.51 -1.21
C GLU A 381 -8.18 21.51 -2.25
N ILE A 382 -7.39 22.55 -2.54
CA ILE A 382 -7.72 23.58 -3.53
C ILE A 382 -7.93 22.94 -4.91
N ALA A 383 -7.09 21.99 -5.31
CA ALA A 383 -7.24 21.30 -6.59
C ALA A 383 -8.54 20.47 -6.63
N CYS A 384 -8.85 19.76 -5.55
CA CYS A 384 -10.11 19.01 -5.44
C CYS A 384 -11.34 19.92 -5.51
N GLU A 385 -11.32 21.07 -4.84
CA GLU A 385 -12.40 22.06 -4.88
C GLU A 385 -12.61 22.59 -6.30
N LYS A 386 -11.55 23.02 -6.99
CA LYS A 386 -11.60 23.52 -8.37
C LYS A 386 -12.15 22.49 -9.35
N LEU A 387 -11.77 21.23 -9.20
CA LEU A 387 -12.16 20.12 -10.08
C LEU A 387 -13.50 19.48 -9.67
N GLY A 388 -14.10 19.93 -8.58
CA GLY A 388 -15.36 19.37 -8.09
C GLY A 388 -15.25 17.95 -7.54
N LEU A 389 -14.05 17.52 -7.19
CA LEU A 389 -13.80 16.23 -6.55
C LEU A 389 -14.25 16.24 -5.08
N ASN A 390 -14.57 15.08 -4.54
CA ASN A 390 -14.99 14.90 -3.13
C ASN A 390 -16.28 15.61 -2.69
N LYS A 391 -17.05 16.21 -3.59
CA LYS A 391 -18.34 16.86 -3.24
C LYS A 391 -19.37 15.89 -2.69
N ARG A 392 -19.42 14.68 -3.24
CA ARG A 392 -20.25 13.57 -2.76
C ARG A 392 -19.40 12.32 -2.68
N ARG A 393 -19.47 11.63 -1.56
CA ARG A 393 -18.74 10.37 -1.36
C ARG A 393 -19.67 9.19 -1.50
N SER A 394 -19.20 8.19 -2.25
CA SER A 394 -19.90 6.94 -2.42
C SER A 394 -19.91 6.17 -1.08
N ARG A 395 -21.08 5.86 -0.59
CA ARG A 395 -21.27 5.04 0.61
C ARG A 395 -21.69 3.64 0.19
N LEU A 396 -20.94 2.66 0.65
CA LEU A 396 -21.30 1.26 0.47
C LEU A 396 -22.31 0.84 1.54
N THR A 397 -23.18 -0.11 1.19
CA THR A 397 -24.24 -0.59 2.09
C THR A 397 -24.05 -2.07 2.42
N THR A 398 -24.44 -2.45 3.62
CA THR A 398 -24.53 -3.86 4.07
C THR A 398 -25.94 -4.42 3.99
N ALA A 399 -26.94 -3.60 3.58
CA ALA A 399 -28.35 -3.97 3.57
C ALA A 399 -28.68 -5.16 2.65
N HIS A 400 -27.81 -5.46 1.69
CA HIS A 400 -27.99 -6.57 0.75
C HIS A 400 -27.29 -7.85 1.19
N PHE A 401 -26.63 -7.85 2.34
CA PHE A 401 -25.90 -9.03 2.80
C PHE A 401 -26.84 -10.19 3.12
N ALA A 402 -26.62 -11.30 2.42
CA ALA A 402 -27.27 -12.57 2.67
C ALA A 402 -26.21 -13.59 3.09
N ARG A 403 -26.37 -14.14 4.29
CA ARG A 403 -25.42 -15.14 4.81
C ARG A 403 -25.45 -16.39 3.93
N PRO A 404 -24.29 -16.90 3.47
CA PRO A 404 -24.23 -18.17 2.76
C PRO A 404 -24.74 -19.32 3.66
N LYS A 405 -25.44 -20.27 3.05
CA LYS A 405 -25.80 -21.51 3.77
C LYS A 405 -24.54 -22.33 4.03
N ARG A 406 -24.46 -22.95 5.20
CA ARG A 406 -23.38 -23.89 5.48
C ARG A 406 -23.59 -25.16 4.67
N ALA A 407 -22.50 -25.76 4.18
CA ALA A 407 -22.55 -27.00 3.43
C ALA A 407 -23.27 -28.17 4.16
N ASN A 408 -23.43 -28.09 5.50
CA ASN A 408 -24.05 -29.09 6.34
C ASN A 408 -25.35 -28.59 7.00
N GLU A 409 -25.91 -27.46 6.60
CA GLU A 409 -27.26 -27.07 7.06
C GLU A 409 -28.27 -27.94 6.34
N GLN A 410 -28.92 -28.83 7.10
CA GLN A 410 -30.05 -29.60 6.64
C GLN A 410 -31.11 -28.60 6.12
N LEU A 411 -31.56 -28.79 4.89
CA LEU A 411 -32.70 -28.03 4.37
C LEU A 411 -33.87 -28.27 5.28
N ASP A 412 -34.46 -27.21 5.86
CA ASP A 412 -35.74 -27.30 6.53
C ASP A 412 -36.74 -27.84 5.54
N LEU A 413 -37.25 -29.04 5.81
CA LEU A 413 -38.18 -29.77 4.96
C LEU A 413 -39.63 -29.36 5.21
N PHE A 414 -39.84 -28.18 5.88
CA PHE A 414 -41.21 -27.66 6.18
C PHE A 414 -41.31 -26.17 5.87
#